data_0bb06aae8bd73f93443f465a937703c1
#
_entry.id   0bb06aae8bd73f93443f465a937703c1
#
_cell.length_a   1.000
_cell.length_b   1.000
_cell.length_c   1.000
_cell.angle_alpha   90.00
_cell.angle_beta   90.00
_cell.angle_gamma   90.00
#
_symmetry.space_group_name_H-M   'P 1'
#
loop_
_entity.id
_entity.type
_entity.pdbx_description
1 polymer ?
#
loop_
_entity_poly.entity_id
_entity_poly.type
_entity_poly.pdbx_seq_one_letter_code
_entity_poly.pdbx_strand_id
1 'polypeptide(L)'
;CLASRGAISPEERDDMTEEHRLISAESVTEGHPDKVCDQISDAILDDLLAQDSSSHVAVETSAATGVFLIFGEVTSKGYCDVQSKVRETLRNIGYTSSEVGLDADSCGVVVAITEQSAEINQGVARLTGDQETAASREERYEAQGAGDQGVMFGYATDETPTLMPLPIYLAHRLAFRLTEVRKSGEVPHLRPDGKTQVTI
;
A
#
# COMPACT_ATOMS: atom_id res chain seq x y z
N CYS A 1 -6.66 -23.56 60.45
CA CYS A 1 -6.23 -24.65 59.58
C CYS A 1 -5.89 -24.07 58.17
N LEU A 2 -4.65 -23.72 57.94
CA LEU A 2 -4.16 -23.33 56.63
C LEU A 2 -3.71 -24.61 55.91
N ALA A 3 -4.45 -25.03 54.91
CA ALA A 3 -4.05 -26.12 54.03
C ALA A 3 -2.91 -25.63 53.14
N SER A 4 -1.72 -26.21 53.27
CA SER A 4 -0.62 -26.07 52.37
C SER A 4 -1.02 -26.57 50.99
N ARG A 5 -1.12 -25.69 50.01
CA ARG A 5 -1.16 -26.10 48.58
C ARG A 5 0.20 -26.70 48.27
N GLY A 6 0.22 -28.02 47.98
CA GLY A 6 1.38 -28.74 47.51
C GLY A 6 1.95 -28.08 46.26
N ALA A 7 3.28 -28.13 46.11
CA ALA A 7 3.97 -27.69 44.91
C ALA A 7 3.53 -28.59 43.74
N ILE A 8 3.11 -28.03 42.66
CA ILE A 8 2.73 -28.69 41.40
C ILE A 8 3.98 -29.43 40.90
N SER A 9 3.84 -30.72 40.58
CA SER A 9 4.94 -31.54 40.08
C SER A 9 5.42 -31.07 38.70
N PRO A 10 6.67 -31.34 38.28
CA PRO A 10 7.14 -30.97 36.94
C PRO A 10 6.29 -31.59 35.82
N GLU A 11 5.68 -32.77 36.02
CA GLU A 11 4.78 -33.43 35.07
C GLU A 11 3.40 -32.73 34.96
N GLU A 12 2.90 -32.11 36.04
CA GLU A 12 1.68 -31.32 36.02
C GLU A 12 1.86 -29.91 35.37
N ARG A 13 3.12 -29.46 35.14
CA ARG A 13 3.43 -28.22 34.43
C ARG A 13 3.42 -28.40 32.91
N ASP A 14 3.59 -29.62 32.40
CA ASP A 14 3.58 -29.92 30.96
C ASP A 14 2.16 -30.01 30.37
N ASP A 15 1.14 -30.11 31.25
CA ASP A 15 -0.29 -30.05 30.83
C ASP A 15 -0.90 -28.65 30.95
N MET A 16 -0.07 -27.64 31.01
CA MET A 16 -0.54 -26.25 30.79
C MET A 16 -0.79 -26.08 29.29
N THR A 17 -2.03 -26.28 28.91
CA THR A 17 -2.68 -25.97 27.63
C THR A 17 -1.83 -25.08 26.75
N GLU A 18 -1.33 -25.65 25.62
CA GLU A 18 -0.81 -24.82 24.52
C GLU A 18 -1.86 -23.72 24.27
N GLU A 19 -1.53 -22.48 24.62
CA GLU A 19 -2.36 -21.34 24.31
C GLU A 19 -2.34 -21.18 22.79
N HIS A 20 -3.32 -21.79 22.13
CA HIS A 20 -3.53 -21.57 20.70
C HIS A 20 -3.93 -20.13 20.49
N ARG A 21 -3.08 -19.37 19.83
CA ARG A 21 -3.40 -17.99 19.40
C ARG A 21 -3.78 -18.03 17.94
N LEU A 22 -4.99 -17.58 17.66
CA LEU A 22 -5.45 -17.42 16.29
C LEU A 22 -4.98 -16.06 15.77
N ILE A 23 -4.26 -16.08 14.65
CA ILE A 23 -3.82 -14.88 13.94
C ILE A 23 -4.53 -14.83 12.60
N SER A 24 -5.20 -13.73 12.33
CA SER A 24 -5.92 -13.51 11.07
C SER A 24 -5.24 -12.40 10.27
N ALA A 25 -5.19 -12.57 8.95
CA ALA A 25 -4.79 -11.55 8.01
C ALA A 25 -5.72 -11.53 6.80
N GLU A 26 -5.91 -10.35 6.24
CA GLU A 26 -6.73 -10.14 5.05
C GLU A 26 -5.89 -9.58 3.91
N SER A 27 -6.32 -9.84 2.68
CA SER A 27 -5.80 -9.23 1.47
C SER A 27 -6.92 -8.93 0.50
N VAL A 28 -6.66 -8.03 -0.44
CA VAL A 28 -7.62 -7.59 -1.44
C VAL A 28 -7.08 -7.80 -2.85
N THR A 29 -7.98 -7.94 -3.82
CA THR A 29 -7.61 -7.96 -5.24
C THR A 29 -7.34 -6.55 -5.75
N GLU A 30 -6.77 -6.45 -6.95
CA GLU A 30 -6.45 -5.17 -7.61
C GLU A 30 -7.66 -4.24 -7.80
N GLY A 31 -8.87 -4.78 -7.83
CA GLY A 31 -10.10 -4.01 -8.01
C GLY A 31 -10.80 -3.58 -6.72
N HIS A 32 -10.26 -3.90 -5.55
CA HIS A 32 -10.78 -3.36 -4.30
C HIS A 32 -10.58 -1.84 -4.26
N PRO A 33 -11.56 -1.04 -3.78
CA PRO A 33 -11.49 0.42 -3.81
C PRO A 33 -10.18 1.00 -3.27
N ASP A 34 -9.70 0.54 -2.12
CA ASP A 34 -8.44 1.01 -1.54
C ASP A 34 -7.26 0.71 -2.46
N LYS A 35 -7.21 -0.50 -3.04
CA LYS A 35 -6.13 -0.90 -3.94
C LYS A 35 -6.21 -0.18 -5.29
N VAL A 36 -7.39 0.15 -5.77
CA VAL A 36 -7.58 1.02 -6.94
C VAL A 36 -7.01 2.41 -6.67
N CYS A 37 -7.28 2.98 -5.49
CA CYS A 37 -6.73 4.28 -5.10
C CYS A 37 -5.20 4.26 -5.06
N ASP A 38 -4.59 3.25 -4.45
CA ASP A 38 -3.13 3.06 -4.43
C ASP A 38 -2.56 3.01 -5.85
N GLN A 39 -3.14 2.19 -6.73
CA GLN A 39 -2.66 2.05 -8.10
C GLN A 39 -2.79 3.33 -8.93
N ILE A 40 -3.82 4.15 -8.69
CA ILE A 40 -3.96 5.45 -9.35
C ILE A 40 -2.88 6.41 -8.87
N SER A 41 -2.66 6.50 -7.55
CA SER A 41 -1.60 7.36 -6.99
C SER A 41 -0.22 6.94 -7.48
N ASP A 42 0.07 5.64 -7.50
CA ASP A 42 1.32 5.08 -8.03
C ASP A 42 1.49 5.36 -9.53
N ALA A 43 0.44 5.23 -10.34
CA ALA A 43 0.51 5.50 -11.78
C ALA A 43 0.82 6.98 -12.08
N ILE A 44 0.34 7.91 -11.26
CA ILE A 44 0.67 9.34 -11.37
C ILE A 44 2.12 9.58 -10.96
N LEU A 45 2.56 8.97 -9.87
CA LEU A 45 3.95 9.03 -9.39
C LEU A 45 4.92 8.51 -10.47
N ASP A 46 4.66 7.34 -11.02
CA ASP A 46 5.48 6.69 -12.04
C ASP A 46 5.58 7.56 -13.32
N ASP A 47 4.46 8.15 -13.75
CA ASP A 47 4.42 8.98 -14.94
C ASP A 47 5.27 10.26 -14.78
N LEU A 48 5.24 10.88 -13.61
CA LEU A 48 6.03 12.07 -13.30
C LEU A 48 7.52 11.73 -13.12
N LEU A 49 7.85 10.66 -12.40
CA LEU A 49 9.24 10.21 -12.19
C LEU A 49 9.91 9.76 -13.49
N ALA A 50 9.15 9.18 -14.42
CA ALA A 50 9.68 8.81 -15.74
C ALA A 50 10.13 10.03 -16.57
N GLN A 51 9.50 11.19 -16.36
CA GLN A 51 9.82 12.45 -17.07
C GLN A 51 10.85 13.30 -16.31
N ASP A 52 10.79 13.29 -14.98
CA ASP A 52 11.67 14.04 -14.09
C ASP A 52 11.94 13.22 -12.82
N SER A 53 13.11 12.58 -12.75
CA SER A 53 13.53 11.77 -11.61
C SER A 53 13.71 12.56 -10.31
N SER A 54 13.68 13.90 -10.37
CA SER A 54 13.71 14.79 -9.21
C SER A 54 12.33 15.24 -8.75
N SER A 55 11.25 14.67 -9.30
CA SER A 55 9.88 15.00 -8.91
C SER A 55 9.60 14.65 -7.44
N HIS A 56 8.89 15.53 -6.76
CA HIS A 56 8.29 15.31 -5.47
C HIS A 56 6.78 15.22 -5.64
N VAL A 57 6.21 14.06 -5.34
CA VAL A 57 4.81 13.73 -5.61
C VAL A 57 4.15 13.23 -4.34
N ALA A 58 3.25 14.03 -3.79
CA ALA A 58 2.41 13.70 -2.65
C ALA A 58 0.94 13.72 -3.11
N VAL A 59 0.57 12.72 -3.91
CA VAL A 59 -0.77 12.60 -4.50
C VAL A 59 -1.51 11.44 -3.86
N GLU A 60 -2.67 11.77 -3.31
CA GLU A 60 -3.61 10.84 -2.71
C GLU A 60 -4.84 10.68 -3.61
N THR A 61 -5.43 9.52 -3.57
CA THR A 61 -6.67 9.20 -4.27
C THR A 61 -7.72 8.72 -3.30
N SER A 62 -8.94 9.23 -3.45
CA SER A 62 -10.11 8.75 -2.73
C SER A 62 -11.19 8.33 -3.73
N ALA A 63 -11.90 7.23 -3.42
CA ALA A 63 -12.93 6.66 -4.28
C ALA A 63 -14.29 6.60 -3.57
N ALA A 64 -15.33 6.91 -4.34
CA ALA A 64 -16.71 6.57 -4.01
C ALA A 64 -17.36 5.95 -5.24
N THR A 65 -18.59 5.44 -5.11
CA THR A 65 -19.28 4.82 -6.25
C THR A 65 -19.35 5.77 -7.45
N GLY A 66 -18.66 5.42 -8.53
CA GLY A 66 -18.66 6.16 -9.78
C GLY A 66 -17.85 7.47 -9.80
N VAL A 67 -17.08 7.79 -8.75
CA VAL A 67 -16.25 9.00 -8.71
C VAL A 67 -14.93 8.80 -8.00
N PHE A 68 -13.88 9.44 -8.51
CA PHE A 68 -12.55 9.54 -7.91
C PHE A 68 -12.21 10.99 -7.63
N LEU A 69 -11.65 11.24 -6.45
CA LEU A 69 -11.03 12.51 -6.09
C LEU A 69 -9.52 12.27 -5.96
N ILE A 70 -8.75 12.98 -6.79
CA ILE A 70 -7.28 12.97 -6.78
C ILE A 70 -6.83 14.33 -6.27
N PHE A 71 -6.08 14.32 -5.18
CA PHE A 71 -5.67 15.55 -4.49
C PHE A 71 -4.27 15.44 -3.91
N GLY A 72 -3.68 16.58 -3.61
CA GLY A 72 -2.36 16.64 -3.02
C GLY A 72 -1.47 17.70 -3.63
N GLU A 73 -0.17 17.48 -3.52
CA GLU A 73 0.85 18.45 -3.92
C GLU A 73 1.92 17.79 -4.79
N VAL A 74 2.38 18.50 -5.82
CA VAL A 74 3.39 18.03 -6.75
C VAL A 74 4.41 19.14 -7.03
N THR A 75 5.70 18.79 -7.04
CA THR A 75 6.77 19.59 -7.62
C THR A 75 7.47 18.74 -8.67
N SER A 76 7.32 19.09 -9.94
CA SER A 76 7.88 18.35 -11.07
C SER A 76 8.04 19.27 -12.27
N LYS A 77 8.99 18.95 -13.15
CA LYS A 77 9.12 19.53 -14.50
C LYS A 77 8.30 18.74 -15.52
N GLY A 78 7.84 17.53 -15.16
CA GLY A 78 6.98 16.69 -15.96
C GLY A 78 5.53 17.15 -15.96
N TYR A 79 4.74 16.58 -16.86
CA TYR A 79 3.29 16.77 -16.94
C TYR A 79 2.59 15.43 -16.95
N CYS A 80 1.56 15.27 -16.13
CA CYS A 80 0.72 14.08 -16.10
C CYS A 80 -0.73 14.44 -16.44
N ASP A 81 -1.30 13.80 -17.45
CA ASP A 81 -2.75 13.83 -17.68
C ASP A 81 -3.44 12.88 -16.69
N VAL A 82 -3.73 13.42 -15.51
CA VAL A 82 -4.29 12.66 -14.39
C VAL A 82 -5.59 11.95 -14.77
N GLN A 83 -6.47 12.59 -15.52
CA GLN A 83 -7.75 11.97 -15.92
C GLN A 83 -7.53 10.77 -16.84
N SER A 84 -6.62 10.87 -17.79
CA SER A 84 -6.25 9.76 -18.66
C SER A 84 -5.60 8.61 -17.88
N LYS A 85 -4.72 8.91 -16.91
CA LYS A 85 -4.09 7.90 -16.06
C LYS A 85 -5.10 7.15 -15.20
N VAL A 86 -6.04 7.84 -14.57
CA VAL A 86 -7.13 7.21 -13.81
C VAL A 86 -7.89 6.21 -14.69
N ARG A 87 -8.33 6.65 -15.87
CA ARG A 87 -9.10 5.80 -16.78
C ARG A 87 -8.30 4.61 -17.31
N GLU A 88 -7.03 4.81 -17.63
CA GLU A 88 -6.11 3.75 -18.04
C GLU A 88 -5.95 2.68 -16.93
N THR A 89 -5.71 3.11 -15.70
CA THR A 89 -5.58 2.21 -14.54
C THR A 89 -6.87 1.40 -14.35
N LEU A 90 -8.02 2.05 -14.39
CA LEU A 90 -9.31 1.35 -14.25
C LEU A 90 -9.57 0.33 -15.37
N ARG A 91 -9.22 0.64 -16.62
CA ARG A 91 -9.33 -0.33 -17.73
C ARG A 91 -8.39 -1.52 -17.53
N ASN A 92 -7.15 -1.28 -17.10
CA ASN A 92 -6.17 -2.33 -16.83
C ASN A 92 -6.60 -3.28 -15.71
N ILE A 93 -7.28 -2.74 -14.69
CA ILE A 93 -7.90 -3.53 -13.63
C ILE A 93 -9.10 -4.34 -14.17
N GLY A 94 -9.86 -3.79 -15.11
CA GLY A 94 -11.01 -4.45 -15.74
C GLY A 94 -12.36 -3.79 -15.42
N TYR A 95 -12.38 -2.53 -15.00
CA TYR A 95 -13.58 -1.73 -14.84
C TYR A 95 -13.99 -1.10 -16.17
N THR A 96 -14.60 -1.90 -17.04
CA THR A 96 -14.93 -1.55 -18.43
C THR A 96 -16.43 -1.54 -18.72
N SER A 97 -17.28 -1.61 -17.71
CA SER A 97 -18.73 -1.62 -17.87
C SER A 97 -19.44 -1.05 -16.65
N SER A 98 -20.39 -0.18 -16.88
CA SER A 98 -21.25 0.41 -15.83
C SER A 98 -22.11 -0.64 -15.07
N GLU A 99 -22.28 -1.84 -15.63
CA GLU A 99 -23.01 -2.94 -14.99
C GLU A 99 -22.36 -3.43 -13.68
N VAL A 100 -21.05 -3.17 -13.50
CA VAL A 100 -20.31 -3.52 -12.28
C VAL A 100 -20.21 -2.37 -11.27
N GLY A 101 -20.95 -1.28 -11.49
CA GLY A 101 -21.01 -0.13 -10.58
C GLY A 101 -19.88 0.88 -10.74
N LEU A 102 -18.87 0.57 -11.57
CA LEU A 102 -17.76 1.45 -11.90
C LEU A 102 -17.31 1.18 -13.34
N ASP A 103 -17.17 2.23 -14.11
CA ASP A 103 -16.72 2.18 -15.50
C ASP A 103 -15.70 3.27 -15.77
N ALA A 104 -14.57 2.87 -16.32
CA ALA A 104 -13.45 3.76 -16.63
C ALA A 104 -13.82 4.93 -17.55
N ASP A 105 -14.77 4.73 -18.45
CA ASP A 105 -15.15 5.75 -19.43
C ASP A 105 -16.17 6.77 -18.90
N SER A 106 -17.04 6.36 -17.97
CA SER A 106 -18.14 7.18 -17.47
C SER A 106 -17.95 7.69 -16.03
N CYS A 107 -16.96 7.20 -15.28
CA CYS A 107 -16.72 7.67 -13.91
C CYS A 107 -16.33 9.15 -13.86
N GLY A 108 -16.75 9.82 -12.79
CA GLY A 108 -16.30 11.17 -12.47
C GLY A 108 -14.85 11.16 -11.98
N VAL A 109 -14.04 12.10 -12.47
CA VAL A 109 -12.67 12.30 -12.00
C VAL A 109 -12.50 13.76 -11.62
N VAL A 110 -12.32 14.03 -10.35
CA VAL A 110 -12.09 15.36 -9.78
C VAL A 110 -10.61 15.47 -9.39
N VAL A 111 -9.95 16.50 -9.89
CA VAL A 111 -8.51 16.73 -9.65
C VAL A 111 -8.33 18.01 -8.85
N ALA A 112 -7.67 17.92 -7.70
CA ALA A 112 -7.35 19.01 -6.79
C ALA A 112 -5.86 18.93 -6.39
N ILE A 113 -4.97 18.94 -7.39
CA ILE A 113 -3.52 18.93 -7.21
C ILE A 113 -3.00 20.35 -7.27
N THR A 114 -2.15 20.71 -6.32
CA THR A 114 -1.49 22.03 -6.24
C THR A 114 0.01 21.89 -6.27
N GLU A 115 0.72 22.99 -6.48
CA GLU A 115 2.18 23.03 -6.32
C GLU A 115 2.55 22.94 -4.85
N GLN A 116 3.59 22.16 -4.53
CA GLN A 116 4.09 22.01 -3.15
C GLN A 116 4.55 23.36 -2.58
N SER A 117 4.27 23.60 -1.30
CA SER A 117 4.69 24.85 -0.64
C SER A 117 6.21 25.01 -0.63
N ALA A 118 6.68 26.25 -0.80
CA ALA A 118 8.11 26.57 -0.85
C ALA A 118 8.85 26.18 0.44
N GLU A 119 8.18 26.18 1.60
CA GLU A 119 8.75 25.83 2.90
C GLU A 119 9.02 24.32 3.02
N ILE A 120 8.08 23.49 2.58
CA ILE A 120 8.25 22.03 2.54
C ILE A 120 9.33 21.68 1.50
N ASN A 121 9.32 22.34 0.36
CA ASN A 121 10.31 22.13 -0.69
C ASN A 121 11.74 22.47 -0.22
N GLN A 122 11.95 23.48 0.63
CA GLN A 122 13.24 23.76 1.26
C GLN A 122 13.70 22.64 2.19
N GLY A 123 12.81 22.03 2.96
CA GLY A 123 13.12 20.89 3.84
C GLY A 123 13.57 19.66 3.05
N VAL A 124 12.91 19.39 1.93
CA VAL A 124 13.19 18.25 1.05
C VAL A 124 14.40 18.52 0.15
N ALA A 125 14.62 19.76 -0.33
CA ALA A 125 15.75 20.12 -1.19
C ALA A 125 17.11 19.99 -0.48
N ARG A 126 17.15 20.10 0.86
CA ARG A 126 18.35 19.79 1.66
C ARG A 126 18.79 18.33 1.54
N LEU A 127 17.87 17.42 1.22
CA LEU A 127 18.17 16.00 1.01
C LEU A 127 19.06 15.73 -0.22
N THR A 128 19.02 16.59 -1.23
CA THR A 128 19.69 16.37 -2.51
C THR A 128 20.93 17.23 -2.71
N GLY A 129 20.99 18.44 -2.14
CA GLY A 129 22.07 19.40 -2.41
C GLY A 129 23.28 19.26 -1.47
N ASP A 130 23.07 19.04 -0.19
CA ASP A 130 24.15 19.08 0.80
C ASP A 130 24.87 17.72 0.97
N GLN A 131 24.31 16.62 0.45
CA GLN A 131 24.93 15.30 0.51
C GLN A 131 26.18 15.19 -0.40
N GLU A 132 26.24 15.92 -1.51
CA GLU A 132 27.39 15.90 -2.43
C GLU A 132 28.60 16.65 -1.85
N THR A 133 28.42 17.57 -0.90
CA THR A 133 29.48 18.39 -0.31
C THR A 133 29.93 17.90 1.07
N ALA A 134 29.23 16.97 1.70
CA ALA A 134 29.55 16.44 3.02
C ALA A 134 30.79 15.55 3.00
N ALA A 135 31.80 15.89 3.81
CA ALA A 135 33.11 15.23 3.85
C ALA A 135 33.08 13.88 4.59
N SER A 136 32.13 13.66 5.52
CA SER A 136 32.00 12.44 6.33
C SER A 136 30.60 11.83 6.23
N ARG A 137 30.48 10.57 6.66
CA ARG A 137 29.19 9.84 6.71
C ARG A 137 28.25 10.47 7.76
N GLU A 138 28.81 10.90 8.88
CA GLU A 138 28.09 11.56 9.96
C GLU A 138 27.53 12.91 9.49
N GLU A 139 28.34 13.73 8.83
CA GLU A 139 27.88 15.01 8.25
C GLU A 139 26.75 14.80 7.22
N ARG A 140 26.78 13.73 6.44
CA ARG A 140 25.70 13.38 5.51
C ARG A 140 24.42 13.04 6.26
N TYR A 141 24.50 12.33 7.38
CA TYR A 141 23.32 12.00 8.18
C TYR A 141 22.72 13.23 8.87
N GLU A 142 23.56 14.15 9.36
CA GLU A 142 23.12 15.40 9.96
C GLU A 142 22.51 16.37 8.94
N ALA A 143 23.02 16.37 7.70
CA ALA A 143 22.50 17.18 6.60
C ALA A 143 21.21 16.59 6.01
N GLN A 144 20.90 15.32 6.29
CA GLN A 144 19.70 14.67 5.78
C GLN A 144 18.45 15.26 6.43
N GLY A 145 17.66 15.99 5.66
CA GLY A 145 16.33 16.45 6.05
C GLY A 145 15.28 15.35 5.97
N ALA A 146 14.06 15.68 6.33
CA ALA A 146 12.90 14.84 6.15
C ALA A 146 11.69 15.68 5.73
N GLY A 147 10.87 15.18 4.83
CA GLY A 147 9.62 15.83 4.40
C GLY A 147 8.51 15.70 5.43
N ASP A 148 8.59 14.73 6.34
CA ASP A 148 7.62 14.50 7.40
C ASP A 148 8.28 13.79 8.61
N GLN A 149 7.58 13.80 9.73
CA GLN A 149 7.92 13.00 10.91
C GLN A 149 7.58 11.53 10.65
N GLY A 150 8.25 10.61 11.34
CA GLY A 150 7.95 9.19 11.20
C GLY A 150 8.55 8.33 12.30
N VAL A 151 7.90 7.20 12.56
CA VAL A 151 8.42 6.10 13.35
C VAL A 151 8.17 4.81 12.56
N MET A 152 9.21 3.96 12.44
CA MET A 152 9.16 2.73 11.67
C MET A 152 9.29 1.52 12.59
N PHE A 153 8.48 0.50 12.30
CA PHE A 153 8.57 -0.80 12.93
C PHE A 153 8.88 -1.85 11.87
N GLY A 154 9.75 -2.79 12.21
CA GLY A 154 10.10 -3.89 11.32
C GLY A 154 9.85 -5.24 11.97
N TYR A 155 9.32 -6.19 11.20
CA TYR A 155 9.15 -7.58 11.60
C TYR A 155 9.42 -8.49 10.41
N ALA A 156 10.12 -9.59 10.65
CA ALA A 156 10.37 -10.64 9.68
C ALA A 156 10.33 -12.01 10.37
N THR A 157 9.91 -13.05 9.64
CA THR A 157 9.85 -14.43 10.10
C THR A 157 10.32 -15.35 8.98
N ASP A 158 10.82 -16.53 9.33
CA ASP A 158 11.25 -17.57 8.40
C ASP A 158 10.13 -18.56 8.03
N GLU A 159 8.89 -18.30 8.45
CA GLU A 159 7.71 -19.11 8.10
C GLU A 159 7.46 -19.22 6.60
N THR A 160 7.90 -18.23 5.84
CA THR A 160 7.67 -18.15 4.39
C THR A 160 8.93 -17.71 3.63
N PRO A 161 9.06 -18.05 2.33
CA PRO A 161 10.23 -17.64 1.53
C PRO A 161 10.38 -16.12 1.38
N THR A 162 9.32 -15.36 1.61
CA THR A 162 9.30 -13.90 1.52
C THR A 162 9.58 -13.19 2.84
N LEU A 163 9.88 -13.96 3.90
CA LEU A 163 10.08 -13.48 5.26
C LEU A 163 8.86 -12.78 5.87
N MET A 164 7.69 -13.00 5.31
CA MET A 164 6.41 -12.50 5.79
C MET A 164 5.67 -13.56 6.62
N PRO A 165 4.87 -13.17 7.63
CA PRO A 165 4.02 -14.10 8.38
C PRO A 165 3.11 -14.92 7.48
N LEU A 166 2.91 -16.18 7.81
CA LEU A 166 2.16 -17.13 6.99
C LEU A 166 0.71 -16.69 6.68
N PRO A 167 -0.09 -16.14 7.63
CA PRO A 167 -1.46 -15.72 7.32
C PRO A 167 -1.53 -14.68 6.21
N ILE A 168 -0.72 -13.63 6.27
CA ILE A 168 -0.73 -12.57 5.24
C ILE A 168 -0.16 -13.05 3.92
N TYR A 169 0.88 -13.89 3.95
CA TYR A 169 1.43 -14.51 2.75
C TYR A 169 0.37 -15.32 1.99
N LEU A 170 -0.38 -16.16 2.69
CA LEU A 170 -1.45 -16.97 2.08
C LEU A 170 -2.62 -16.09 1.59
N ALA A 171 -3.02 -15.07 2.36
CA ALA A 171 -4.06 -14.14 1.94
C ALA A 171 -3.68 -13.42 0.63
N HIS A 172 -2.44 -12.94 0.49
CA HIS A 172 -1.94 -12.35 -0.75
C HIS A 172 -1.93 -13.35 -1.90
N ARG A 173 -1.48 -14.59 -1.68
CA ARG A 173 -1.48 -15.64 -2.71
C ARG A 173 -2.89 -15.97 -3.22
N LEU A 174 -3.86 -16.01 -2.33
CA LEU A 174 -5.27 -16.23 -2.69
C LEU A 174 -5.83 -15.04 -3.48
N ALA A 175 -5.61 -13.80 -3.05
CA ALA A 175 -6.06 -12.60 -3.75
C ALA A 175 -5.43 -12.50 -5.15
N PHE A 176 -4.14 -12.82 -5.27
CA PHE A 176 -3.46 -12.88 -6.56
C PHE A 176 -4.08 -13.94 -7.49
N ARG A 177 -4.33 -15.14 -6.96
CA ARG A 177 -4.97 -16.21 -7.75
C ARG A 177 -6.40 -15.85 -8.21
N LEU A 178 -7.18 -15.16 -7.38
CA LEU A 178 -8.49 -14.64 -7.77
C LEU A 178 -8.37 -13.69 -8.98
N THR A 179 -7.38 -12.79 -8.97
CA THR A 179 -7.12 -11.89 -10.10
C THR A 179 -6.73 -12.66 -11.36
N GLU A 180 -5.85 -13.67 -11.25
CA GLU A 180 -5.44 -14.50 -12.39
C GLU A 180 -6.63 -15.22 -13.03
N VAL A 181 -7.46 -15.93 -12.24
CA VAL A 181 -8.59 -16.71 -12.78
C VAL A 181 -9.68 -15.80 -13.35
N ARG A 182 -9.83 -14.58 -12.83
CA ARG A 182 -10.73 -13.58 -13.41
C ARG A 182 -10.21 -13.09 -14.77
N LYS A 183 -8.94 -12.66 -14.83
CA LYS A 183 -8.34 -12.12 -16.07
C LYS A 183 -8.18 -13.18 -17.17
N SER A 184 -7.93 -14.43 -16.80
CA SER A 184 -7.87 -15.54 -17.76
C SER A 184 -9.26 -15.96 -18.30
N GLY A 185 -10.35 -15.52 -17.65
CA GLY A 185 -11.70 -15.95 -17.99
C GLY A 185 -12.05 -17.37 -17.52
N GLU A 186 -11.22 -18.02 -16.73
CA GLU A 186 -11.47 -19.34 -16.13
C GLU A 186 -12.77 -19.34 -15.30
N VAL A 187 -13.03 -18.21 -14.65
CA VAL A 187 -14.27 -17.98 -13.87
C VAL A 187 -14.93 -16.69 -14.37
N PRO A 188 -15.80 -16.75 -15.39
CA PRO A 188 -16.25 -15.58 -16.16
C PRO A 188 -17.19 -14.64 -15.39
N HIS A 189 -17.76 -15.07 -14.28
CA HIS A 189 -18.64 -14.22 -13.46
C HIS A 189 -17.90 -13.44 -12.34
N LEU A 190 -16.60 -13.65 -12.15
CA LEU A 190 -15.82 -12.85 -11.23
C LEU A 190 -15.71 -11.39 -11.69
N ARG A 191 -15.73 -10.50 -10.72
CA ARG A 191 -15.56 -9.05 -10.90
C ARG A 191 -14.22 -8.60 -10.32
N PRO A 192 -13.75 -7.38 -10.63
CA PRO A 192 -12.42 -6.92 -10.19
C PRO A 192 -12.24 -6.85 -8.68
N ASP A 193 -13.29 -6.46 -7.94
CA ASP A 193 -13.24 -6.40 -6.48
C ASP A 193 -13.30 -7.80 -5.85
N GLY A 194 -12.47 -8.02 -4.86
CA GLY A 194 -12.43 -9.27 -4.09
C GLY A 194 -11.58 -9.15 -2.85
N LYS A 195 -11.89 -9.97 -1.86
CA LYS A 195 -11.22 -10.00 -0.57
C LYS A 195 -10.95 -11.44 -0.13
N THR A 196 -9.83 -11.65 0.52
CA THR A 196 -9.44 -12.93 1.11
C THR A 196 -9.06 -12.75 2.57
N GLN A 197 -9.35 -13.75 3.37
CA GLN A 197 -8.97 -13.80 4.78
C GLN A 197 -8.40 -15.18 5.10
N VAL A 198 -7.33 -15.22 5.87
CA VAL A 198 -6.70 -16.44 6.37
C VAL A 198 -6.53 -16.30 7.88
N THR A 199 -6.92 -17.35 8.59
CA THR A 199 -6.74 -17.49 10.05
C THR A 199 -5.94 -18.75 10.31
N ILE A 200 -4.90 -18.66 11.11
CA ILE A 200 -4.03 -19.77 11.53
C ILE A 200 -3.90 -19.73 13.05
#